data_dc17a690d7cf9ec6fc2a978ca75b609c
#
_entry.id   dc17a690d7cf9ec6fc2a978ca75b609c
#
_cell.length_a   1.000
_cell.length_b   1.000
_cell.length_c   1.000
_cell.angle_alpha   90.00
_cell.angle_beta   90.00
_cell.angle_gamma   90.00
#
_symmetry.space_group_name_H-M   'P 1'
#
loop_
_entity.id
_entity.type
_entity.pdbx_description
1 polymer ?
#
loop_
_entity_poly.entity_id
_entity_poly.type
_entity_poly.pdbx_seq_one_letter_code
_entity_poly.pdbx_strand_id
1 'polypeptide(L)'
;MIVRSPFAMERGFAIGEALVSRGLSVLLSLSAITLLSAAPAVAAPAGASITATGTGQVRVRPADRHNNASIAAAYQAARRASIVRALTDARQYARDYARHAGLALGRVLSISDQQSGGGFYGPGPAFFGPFGPGQFCGTLRQPIFKHVMHGRKLIGFKKVHRCIVPPFVFTTLTITYSAS
;
A
#
# COMPACT_ATOMS: atom_id res chain seq x y z
N MET A 1 27.21 3.38 22.24
CA MET A 1 26.14 3.59 23.23
C MET A 1 24.92 2.88 22.68
N ILE A 2 24.66 1.67 23.19
CA ILE A 2 23.68 0.71 22.65
C ILE A 2 22.45 0.80 23.55
N VAL A 3 21.31 1.21 22.99
CA VAL A 3 20.02 1.16 23.71
C VAL A 3 19.21 -0.03 23.16
N ARG A 4 19.14 -1.07 23.98
CA ARG A 4 18.20 -2.19 23.82
C ARG A 4 16.87 -1.79 24.46
N SER A 5 15.78 -2.00 23.76
CA SER A 5 14.44 -2.04 24.35
C SER A 5 13.79 -3.39 24.09
N PRO A 6 13.29 -4.08 25.13
CA PRO A 6 12.49 -5.28 25.00
C PRO A 6 11.01 -4.91 25.09
N PHE A 7 10.20 -5.33 24.14
CA PHE A 7 8.76 -5.45 24.33
C PHE A 7 8.32 -6.87 23.98
N ALA A 8 8.28 -7.68 25.02
CA ALA A 8 7.52 -8.91 25.05
C ALA A 8 6.09 -8.54 25.45
N MET A 9 5.11 -8.93 24.68
CA MET A 9 3.71 -8.90 25.07
C MET A 9 3.04 -10.21 24.65
N GLU A 10 3.17 -11.20 25.51
CA GLU A 10 2.32 -12.41 25.53
C GLU A 10 0.90 -11.99 25.88
N ARG A 11 -0.04 -12.39 25.07
CA ARG A 11 -1.46 -12.49 25.48
C ARG A 11 -1.96 -13.87 25.10
N GLY A 12 -2.10 -14.69 26.16
CA GLY A 12 -2.77 -15.97 26.13
C GLY A 12 -4.24 -15.80 25.73
N PHE A 13 -4.70 -16.67 24.88
CA PHE A 13 -6.11 -16.84 24.57
C PHE A 13 -6.60 -18.12 25.24
N ALA A 14 -7.47 -17.93 26.21
CA ALA A 14 -8.12 -18.97 26.98
C ALA A 14 -9.16 -19.69 26.11
N ILE A 15 -9.05 -21.02 26.14
CA ILE A 15 -10.02 -21.95 25.56
C ILE A 15 -11.16 -22.09 26.59
N GLY A 16 -12.36 -21.72 26.19
CA GLY A 16 -13.59 -21.94 26.95
C GLY A 16 -14.26 -23.23 26.50
N GLU A 17 -14.10 -24.28 27.28
CA GLU A 17 -14.96 -25.46 27.24
C GLU A 17 -16.32 -25.12 27.86
N ALA A 18 -17.39 -25.46 27.18
CA ALA A 18 -18.71 -25.52 27.81
C ALA A 18 -19.37 -26.87 27.50
N LEU A 19 -19.49 -27.59 28.55
CA LEU A 19 -20.15 -28.88 28.74
C LEU A 19 -21.69 -28.74 28.74
N VAL A 20 -22.31 -29.88 28.38
CA VAL A 20 -23.53 -30.47 28.99
C VAL A 20 -24.88 -30.02 28.44
N SER A 21 -25.69 -30.93 27.94
CA SER A 21 -26.73 -31.55 28.76
C SER A 21 -27.55 -32.61 28.04
N ARG A 22 -27.70 -33.69 28.73
CA ARG A 22 -28.61 -34.84 28.61
C ARG A 22 -30.05 -34.45 28.29
N GLY A 23 -30.70 -35.25 27.48
CA GLY A 23 -32.15 -35.26 27.33
C GLY A 23 -32.63 -36.55 26.65
N LEU A 24 -32.95 -37.50 27.43
CA LEU A 24 -33.61 -38.79 27.18
C LEU A 24 -35.09 -38.55 26.79
N SER A 25 -35.59 -39.10 25.68
CA SER A 25 -36.94 -39.74 25.65
C SER A 25 -37.29 -40.38 24.30
N VAL A 26 -37.62 -41.58 24.39
CA VAL A 26 -38.22 -42.55 23.50
C VAL A 26 -39.53 -42.03 22.93
N LEU A 27 -39.79 -42.28 21.65
CA LEU A 27 -41.10 -42.77 21.12
C LEU A 27 -40.94 -43.26 19.67
N LEU A 28 -41.22 -44.54 19.47
CA LEU A 28 -41.39 -45.22 18.20
C LEU A 28 -42.55 -44.63 17.42
N SER A 29 -42.33 -44.28 16.17
CA SER A 29 -43.38 -44.32 15.14
C SER A 29 -42.70 -44.62 13.79
N LEU A 30 -42.94 -45.84 13.31
CA LEU A 30 -42.64 -46.28 11.94
C LEU A 30 -43.49 -45.47 10.98
N SER A 31 -42.89 -44.58 10.24
CA SER A 31 -43.44 -44.01 9.02
C SER A 31 -42.36 -44.10 7.94
N ALA A 32 -42.53 -45.01 7.02
CA ALA A 32 -41.68 -45.14 5.84
C ALA A 32 -41.89 -43.90 4.94
N ILE A 33 -41.04 -42.91 5.12
CA ILE A 33 -40.92 -41.80 4.20
C ILE A 33 -39.70 -42.06 3.33
N THR A 34 -39.93 -42.40 2.07
CA THR A 34 -38.93 -42.44 1.02
C THR A 34 -38.39 -40.99 0.83
N LEU A 35 -37.37 -40.66 1.59
CA LEU A 35 -36.60 -39.43 1.37
C LEU A 35 -35.78 -39.61 0.10
N LEU A 36 -36.25 -38.98 -1.00
CA LEU A 36 -35.35 -38.61 -2.10
C LEU A 36 -34.23 -37.79 -1.48
N SER A 37 -33.07 -38.43 -1.29
CA SER A 37 -31.84 -37.77 -0.93
C SER A 37 -31.42 -36.88 -2.09
N ALA A 38 -31.92 -35.64 -2.13
CA ALA A 38 -31.26 -34.58 -2.87
C ALA A 38 -29.88 -34.41 -2.24
N ALA A 39 -28.87 -34.97 -2.90
CA ALA A 39 -27.49 -34.73 -2.51
C ALA A 39 -27.31 -33.21 -2.44
N PRO A 40 -26.84 -32.66 -1.30
CA PRO A 40 -26.53 -31.25 -1.25
C PRO A 40 -25.50 -30.98 -2.35
N ALA A 41 -25.87 -30.13 -3.31
CA ALA A 41 -24.87 -29.59 -4.24
C ALA A 41 -23.81 -28.93 -3.38
N VAL A 42 -22.67 -29.62 -3.18
CA VAL A 42 -21.50 -29.03 -2.53
C VAL A 42 -21.14 -27.84 -3.38
N ALA A 43 -21.49 -26.66 -2.92
CA ALA A 43 -21.04 -25.42 -3.53
C ALA A 43 -19.53 -25.53 -3.65
N ALA A 44 -19.00 -25.53 -4.87
CA ALA A 44 -17.57 -25.54 -5.11
C ALA A 44 -16.96 -24.44 -4.22
N PRO A 45 -15.93 -24.73 -3.44
CA PRO A 45 -15.35 -23.73 -2.55
C PRO A 45 -15.07 -22.47 -3.36
N ALA A 46 -15.59 -21.34 -2.92
CA ALA A 46 -15.29 -20.07 -3.54
C ALA A 46 -13.76 -20.00 -3.70
N GLY A 47 -13.28 -19.92 -4.95
CA GLY A 47 -11.89 -20.18 -5.29
C GLY A 47 -10.97 -19.41 -4.35
N ALA A 48 -9.94 -20.07 -3.84
CA ALA A 48 -8.97 -19.44 -2.97
C ALA A 48 -8.38 -18.19 -3.63
N SER A 49 -8.09 -17.17 -2.86
CA SER A 49 -7.46 -15.95 -3.37
C SER A 49 -6.25 -15.58 -2.54
N ILE A 50 -5.25 -15.00 -3.17
CA ILE A 50 -4.04 -14.51 -2.54
C ILE A 50 -3.95 -13.02 -2.83
N THR A 51 -3.82 -12.23 -1.75
CA THR A 51 -3.60 -10.78 -1.86
C THR A 51 -2.16 -10.47 -1.46
N ALA A 52 -1.47 -9.72 -2.30
CA ALA A 52 -0.11 -9.30 -2.05
C ALA A 52 0.03 -7.79 -2.35
N THR A 53 0.83 -7.12 -1.52
CA THR A 53 1.17 -5.71 -1.70
C THR A 53 2.61 -5.61 -2.18
N GLY A 54 2.80 -4.86 -3.27
CA GLY A 54 4.12 -4.56 -3.80
C GLY A 54 4.42 -3.08 -3.78
N THR A 55 5.68 -2.76 -3.66
CA THR A 55 6.19 -1.39 -3.61
C THR A 55 7.18 -1.12 -4.73
N GLY A 56 7.13 0.08 -5.29
CA GLY A 56 8.08 0.52 -6.31
C GLY A 56 8.63 1.90 -5.96
N GLN A 57 9.94 2.02 -5.91
CA GLN A 57 10.62 3.29 -5.71
C GLN A 57 11.54 3.58 -6.90
N VAL A 58 11.44 4.78 -7.48
CA VAL A 58 12.29 5.20 -8.60
C VAL A 58 12.76 6.64 -8.38
N ARG A 59 14.06 6.86 -8.59
CA ARG A 59 14.66 8.20 -8.49
C ARG A 59 14.26 9.06 -9.68
N VAL A 60 13.87 10.31 -9.41
CA VAL A 60 13.60 11.31 -10.46
C VAL A 60 14.92 11.92 -10.92
N ARG A 61 15.20 11.84 -12.22
CA ARG A 61 16.44 12.35 -12.83
C ARG A 61 16.10 13.22 -14.05
N PRO A 62 15.78 14.51 -13.86
CA PRO A 62 15.55 15.41 -15.00
C PRO A 62 16.86 15.72 -15.72
N ALA A 63 16.79 15.92 -17.04
CA ALA A 63 17.92 16.36 -17.83
C ALA A 63 18.34 17.80 -17.46
N ASP A 64 17.34 18.64 -17.17
CA ASP A 64 17.54 19.99 -16.66
C ASP A 64 16.73 20.21 -15.37
N ARG A 65 17.43 20.52 -14.29
CA ARG A 65 16.85 20.75 -12.95
C ARG A 65 16.26 22.13 -12.75
N HIS A 66 16.44 23.02 -13.70
CA HIS A 66 15.92 24.39 -13.69
C HIS A 66 14.73 24.58 -14.64
N ASN A 67 14.37 23.55 -15.39
CA ASN A 67 13.27 23.56 -16.35
C ASN A 67 12.10 22.71 -15.84
N ASN A 68 10.93 23.36 -15.70
CA ASN A 68 9.72 22.70 -15.21
C ASN A 68 9.29 21.52 -16.10
N ALA A 69 9.33 21.66 -17.43
CA ALA A 69 8.92 20.60 -18.34
C ALA A 69 9.86 19.38 -18.24
N SER A 70 11.17 19.61 -18.10
CA SER A 70 12.16 18.54 -17.89
C SER A 70 11.91 17.78 -16.58
N ILE A 71 11.60 18.50 -15.49
CA ILE A 71 11.30 17.87 -14.19
C ILE A 71 10.00 17.08 -14.27
N ALA A 72 8.94 17.66 -14.87
CA ALA A 72 7.65 17.00 -15.04
C ALA A 72 7.76 15.73 -15.88
N ALA A 73 8.49 15.75 -16.99
CA ALA A 73 8.74 14.58 -17.84
C ALA A 73 9.49 13.47 -17.07
N ALA A 74 10.55 13.85 -16.33
CA ALA A 74 11.32 12.91 -15.52
C ALA A 74 10.48 12.30 -14.38
N TYR A 75 9.61 13.10 -13.75
CA TYR A 75 8.68 12.63 -12.72
C TYR A 75 7.70 11.60 -13.29
N GLN A 76 7.09 11.88 -14.45
CA GLN A 76 6.17 10.95 -15.11
C GLN A 76 6.88 9.64 -15.54
N ALA A 77 8.11 9.73 -16.04
CA ALA A 77 8.91 8.55 -16.39
C ALA A 77 9.20 7.71 -15.13
N ALA A 78 9.61 8.35 -14.03
CA ALA A 78 9.85 7.68 -12.75
C ALA A 78 8.57 7.03 -12.20
N ARG A 79 7.40 7.69 -12.34
CA ARG A 79 6.11 7.13 -11.92
C ARG A 79 5.76 5.88 -12.71
N ARG A 80 5.85 5.90 -14.03
CA ARG A 80 5.62 4.69 -14.85
C ARG A 80 6.54 3.55 -14.44
N ALA A 81 7.81 3.83 -14.24
CA ALA A 81 8.78 2.82 -13.82
C ALA A 81 8.52 2.30 -12.39
N SER A 82 8.02 3.14 -11.46
CA SER A 82 7.68 2.72 -10.10
C SER A 82 6.46 1.78 -10.08
N ILE A 83 5.46 2.02 -10.94
CA ILE A 83 4.32 1.11 -11.12
C ILE A 83 4.78 -0.27 -11.57
N VAL A 84 5.65 -0.35 -12.58
CA VAL A 84 6.18 -1.62 -13.07
C VAL A 84 6.92 -2.38 -11.96
N ARG A 85 7.72 -1.68 -11.15
CA ARG A 85 8.41 -2.29 -10.01
C ARG A 85 7.43 -2.81 -8.95
N ALA A 86 6.42 -2.01 -8.59
CA ALA A 86 5.42 -2.41 -7.61
C ALA A 86 4.62 -3.65 -8.07
N LEU A 87 4.25 -3.72 -9.36
CA LEU A 87 3.60 -4.90 -9.95
C LEU A 87 4.48 -6.15 -9.87
N THR A 88 5.78 -6.00 -10.19
CA THR A 88 6.75 -7.10 -10.15
C THR A 88 6.93 -7.61 -8.72
N ASP A 89 7.08 -6.70 -7.77
CA ASP A 89 7.25 -6.98 -6.34
C ASP A 89 6.02 -7.70 -5.77
N ALA A 90 4.80 -7.16 -6.00
CA ALA A 90 3.56 -7.81 -5.57
C ALA A 90 3.40 -9.22 -6.14
N ARG A 91 3.74 -9.42 -7.44
CA ARG A 91 3.68 -10.73 -8.07
C ARG A 91 4.68 -11.73 -7.46
N GLN A 92 5.85 -11.27 -7.08
CA GLN A 92 6.83 -12.11 -6.40
C GLN A 92 6.31 -12.56 -5.03
N TYR A 93 5.83 -11.67 -4.19
CA TYR A 93 5.21 -12.03 -2.92
C TYR A 93 4.02 -12.97 -3.08
N ALA A 94 3.14 -12.70 -4.06
CA ALA A 94 2.00 -13.58 -4.31
C ALA A 94 2.43 -15.01 -4.68
N ARG A 95 3.49 -15.16 -5.48
CA ARG A 95 4.07 -16.49 -5.82
C ARG A 95 4.65 -17.20 -4.60
N ASP A 96 5.33 -16.46 -3.74
CA ASP A 96 5.93 -17.02 -2.53
C ASP A 96 4.83 -17.47 -1.55
N TYR A 97 3.78 -16.68 -1.38
CA TYR A 97 2.61 -17.06 -0.57
C TYR A 97 1.90 -18.31 -1.15
N ALA A 98 1.66 -18.34 -2.46
CA ALA A 98 1.06 -19.50 -3.12
C ALA A 98 1.89 -20.77 -2.88
N ARG A 99 3.20 -20.70 -3.09
CA ARG A 99 4.12 -21.81 -2.90
C ARG A 99 4.09 -22.33 -1.47
N HIS A 100 4.15 -21.46 -0.46
CA HIS A 100 4.09 -21.86 0.94
C HIS A 100 2.74 -22.40 1.37
N ALA A 101 1.65 -21.98 0.72
CA ALA A 101 0.31 -22.49 0.95
C ALA A 101 0.00 -23.77 0.17
N GLY A 102 0.92 -24.27 -0.68
CA GLY A 102 0.68 -25.42 -1.55
C GLY A 102 -0.32 -25.15 -2.67
N LEU A 103 -0.47 -23.88 -3.08
CA LEU A 103 -1.42 -23.42 -4.10
C LEU A 103 -0.70 -23.00 -5.39
N ALA A 104 -1.41 -23.06 -6.52
CA ALA A 104 -0.98 -22.46 -7.76
C ALA A 104 -1.53 -21.03 -7.88
N LEU A 105 -0.65 -20.06 -8.24
CA LEU A 105 -1.05 -18.68 -8.46
C LEU A 105 -1.75 -18.55 -9.82
N GLY A 106 -2.98 -18.06 -9.81
CA GLY A 106 -3.80 -17.88 -11.01
C GLY A 106 -3.78 -16.43 -11.55
N ARG A 107 -4.93 -16.04 -12.14
CA ARG A 107 -5.09 -14.71 -12.77
C ARG A 107 -5.27 -13.60 -11.74
N VAL A 108 -4.98 -12.37 -12.15
CA VAL A 108 -5.31 -11.16 -11.38
C VAL A 108 -6.83 -10.98 -11.32
N LEU A 109 -7.36 -10.80 -10.12
CA LEU A 109 -8.77 -10.52 -9.85
C LEU A 109 -9.03 -9.03 -9.64
N SER A 110 -8.13 -8.37 -8.92
CA SER A 110 -8.22 -6.93 -8.67
C SER A 110 -6.86 -6.28 -8.47
N ILE A 111 -6.77 -5.00 -8.78
CA ILE A 111 -5.62 -4.15 -8.49
C ILE A 111 -6.15 -2.90 -7.81
N SER A 112 -5.58 -2.55 -6.66
CA SER A 112 -5.87 -1.34 -5.92
C SER A 112 -4.59 -0.52 -5.77
N ASP A 113 -4.65 0.76 -6.15
CA ASP A 113 -3.57 1.72 -5.92
C ASP A 113 -3.79 2.37 -4.55
N GLN A 114 -2.93 2.03 -3.59
CA GLN A 114 -2.91 2.67 -2.28
C GLN A 114 -2.04 3.92 -2.34
N GLN A 115 -2.51 4.93 -3.05
CA GLN A 115 -1.89 6.25 -3.17
C GLN A 115 -0.38 6.23 -3.45
N SER A 116 -0.02 6.33 -4.70
CA SER A 116 1.32 6.74 -5.11
C SER A 116 1.53 8.22 -4.75
N GLY A 117 2.04 8.47 -3.56
CA GLY A 117 2.45 9.80 -3.10
C GLY A 117 3.90 10.08 -3.51
N GLY A 118 4.15 11.18 -4.17
CA GLY A 118 5.51 11.74 -4.26
C GLY A 118 5.89 12.30 -2.88
N GLY A 119 6.88 11.69 -2.24
CA GLY A 119 7.20 11.84 -0.83
C GLY A 119 7.78 13.16 -0.36
N PHE A 120 7.20 14.30 -0.68
CA PHE A 120 7.71 15.57 -0.13
C PHE A 120 6.66 16.41 0.62
N TYR A 121 5.37 16.27 0.34
CA TYR A 121 4.31 17.09 0.92
C TYR A 121 3.02 16.31 1.17
N GLY A 122 3.02 15.33 2.08
CA GLY A 122 1.81 14.71 2.58
C GLY A 122 1.00 13.85 1.58
N PRO A 123 -0.12 13.29 2.03
CA PRO A 123 -1.01 12.47 1.20
C PRO A 123 -1.83 13.36 0.26
N GLY A 124 -1.29 13.66 -0.91
CA GLY A 124 -1.97 14.37 -2.00
C GLY A 124 -1.92 13.56 -3.28
N PRO A 125 -2.89 13.76 -4.20
CA PRO A 125 -2.86 13.06 -5.48
C PRO A 125 -1.54 13.30 -6.19
N ALA A 126 -0.96 12.26 -6.74
CA ALA A 126 0.40 12.10 -7.27
C ALA A 126 0.86 13.11 -8.36
N PHE A 127 0.14 14.21 -8.53
CA PHE A 127 0.37 15.23 -9.56
C PHE A 127 0.72 16.61 -9.01
N PHE A 128 0.75 16.81 -7.69
CA PHE A 128 1.02 18.11 -7.13
C PHE A 128 2.53 18.33 -6.99
N GLY A 129 3.08 19.12 -7.89
CA GLY A 129 4.37 19.76 -7.65
C GLY A 129 4.25 20.76 -6.49
N PRO A 130 5.36 21.19 -5.90
CA PRO A 130 5.37 22.11 -4.77
C PRO A 130 4.76 23.48 -5.05
N PHE A 131 4.49 23.80 -6.31
CA PHE A 131 3.88 25.05 -6.78
C PHE A 131 2.51 24.85 -7.43
N GLY A 132 1.96 23.63 -7.43
CA GLY A 132 0.68 23.27 -8.02
C GLY A 132 0.76 22.02 -8.89
N PRO A 133 -0.35 21.57 -9.50
CA PRO A 133 -0.38 20.40 -10.36
C PRO A 133 0.63 20.52 -11.52
N GLY A 134 1.59 19.60 -11.58
CA GLY A 134 2.66 19.58 -12.59
C GLY A 134 3.65 20.75 -12.53
N GLN A 135 3.57 21.57 -11.48
CA GLN A 135 4.42 22.75 -11.30
C GLN A 135 5.54 22.46 -10.30
N PHE A 136 6.72 22.22 -10.80
CA PHE A 136 7.94 21.97 -10.01
C PHE A 136 8.82 23.22 -9.89
N CYS A 137 8.55 24.25 -10.68
CA CYS A 137 9.24 25.53 -10.64
C CYS A 137 8.24 26.64 -10.32
N GLY A 138 8.65 27.59 -9.49
CA GLY A 138 7.81 28.72 -9.10
C GLY A 138 8.56 29.76 -8.30
N THR A 139 7.87 30.82 -7.93
CA THR A 139 8.43 31.94 -7.17
C THR A 139 8.10 31.79 -5.69
N LEU A 140 9.12 31.75 -4.87
CA LEU A 140 9.04 31.74 -3.41
C LEU A 140 9.42 33.10 -2.82
N ARG A 141 8.80 33.43 -1.69
CA ARG A 141 9.24 34.56 -0.85
C ARG A 141 10.30 34.04 0.13
N GLN A 142 11.54 34.45 -0.09
CA GLN A 142 12.65 34.10 0.81
C GLN A 142 12.87 35.24 1.82
N PRO A 143 12.85 34.95 3.13
CA PRO A 143 13.12 35.96 4.14
C PRO A 143 14.57 36.43 4.07
N ILE A 144 14.78 37.74 4.23
CA ILE A 144 16.09 38.38 4.32
C ILE A 144 16.35 38.69 5.80
N PHE A 145 17.42 38.13 6.34
CA PHE A 145 17.85 38.39 7.71
C PHE A 145 19.09 39.26 7.73
N LYS A 146 19.12 40.21 8.65
CA LYS A 146 20.33 40.95 9.02
C LYS A 146 20.87 40.38 10.33
N HIS A 147 22.16 40.13 10.38
CA HIS A 147 22.84 39.79 11.63
C HIS A 147 22.93 41.05 12.51
N VAL A 148 22.53 40.93 13.76
CA VAL A 148 22.61 41.92 14.82
C VAL A 148 23.34 41.34 16.02
N MET A 149 23.78 42.16 16.96
CA MET A 149 24.64 41.71 18.13
C MET A 149 24.02 40.53 18.92
N HIS A 150 22.70 40.37 18.95
CA HIS A 150 22.00 39.31 19.70
C HIS A 150 21.19 38.36 18.81
N GLY A 151 21.60 38.11 17.54
CA GLY A 151 20.94 37.13 16.68
C GLY A 151 20.67 37.62 15.25
N ARG A 152 19.54 37.20 14.70
CA ARG A 152 19.10 37.53 13.33
C ARG A 152 17.80 38.31 13.38
N LYS A 153 17.75 39.48 12.73
CA LYS A 153 16.54 40.28 12.58
C LYS A 153 16.01 40.12 11.14
N LEU A 154 14.72 39.78 11.00
CA LEU A 154 14.06 39.76 9.70
C LEU A 154 13.92 41.21 9.21
N ILE A 155 14.46 41.52 8.02
CA ILE A 155 14.41 42.87 7.41
C ILE A 155 13.55 42.96 6.19
N GLY A 156 13.06 41.81 5.67
CA GLY A 156 12.18 41.82 4.51
C GLY A 156 12.11 40.45 3.84
N PHE A 157 11.51 40.45 2.63
CA PHE A 157 11.40 39.24 1.79
C PHE A 157 11.85 39.62 0.37
N LYS A 158 12.55 38.65 -0.28
CA LYS A 158 12.82 38.73 -1.72
C LYS A 158 12.10 37.63 -2.46
N LYS A 159 11.64 37.89 -3.68
CA LYS A 159 11.11 36.89 -4.59
C LYS A 159 12.28 36.13 -5.24
N VAL A 160 12.28 34.82 -5.16
CA VAL A 160 13.31 33.98 -5.78
C VAL A 160 12.59 32.89 -6.60
N HIS A 161 12.96 32.78 -7.87
CA HIS A 161 12.51 31.66 -8.69
C HIS A 161 13.30 30.42 -8.31
N ARG A 162 12.60 29.31 -7.99
CA ARG A 162 13.23 28.03 -7.66
C ARG A 162 12.48 26.87 -8.30
N CYS A 163 13.25 25.86 -8.70
CA CYS A 163 12.73 24.58 -9.10
C CYS A 163 13.05 23.54 -8.00
N ILE A 164 12.08 22.70 -7.67
CA ILE A 164 12.21 21.64 -6.67
C ILE A 164 12.03 20.32 -7.39
N VAL A 165 13.08 19.49 -7.40
CA VAL A 165 13.07 18.18 -8.01
C VAL A 165 12.77 17.15 -6.90
N PRO A 166 11.64 16.40 -6.95
CA PRO A 166 11.39 15.30 -6.04
C PRO A 166 12.52 14.26 -6.14
N PRO A 167 13.08 13.77 -5.05
CA PRO A 167 14.19 12.83 -5.11
C PRO A 167 13.79 11.48 -5.69
N PHE A 168 12.55 11.02 -5.42
CA PHE A 168 12.00 9.76 -5.92
C PHE A 168 10.47 9.79 -5.94
N VAL A 169 9.92 8.83 -6.67
CA VAL A 169 8.48 8.50 -6.69
C VAL A 169 8.29 7.14 -6.04
N PHE A 170 7.28 7.02 -5.21
CA PHE A 170 6.82 5.76 -4.63
C PHE A 170 5.48 5.37 -5.23
N THR A 171 5.29 4.08 -5.39
CA THR A 171 4.00 3.47 -5.74
C THR A 171 3.80 2.25 -4.86
N THR A 172 2.62 2.13 -4.26
CA THR A 172 2.21 0.95 -3.50
C THR A 172 0.95 0.40 -4.14
N LEU A 173 0.99 -0.86 -4.58
CA LEU A 173 -0.13 -1.55 -5.22
C LEU A 173 -0.49 -2.79 -4.41
N THR A 174 -1.78 -2.97 -4.17
CA THR A 174 -2.33 -4.20 -3.61
C THR A 174 -3.03 -4.96 -4.73
N ILE A 175 -2.65 -6.23 -4.94
CA ILE A 175 -3.13 -7.07 -6.02
C ILE A 175 -3.69 -8.36 -5.45
N THR A 176 -4.90 -8.71 -5.86
CA THR A 176 -5.53 -10.00 -5.52
C THR A 176 -5.50 -10.91 -6.73
N TYR A 177 -5.05 -12.13 -6.52
CA TYR A 177 -4.95 -13.21 -7.52
C TYR A 177 -5.91 -14.33 -7.15
N SER A 178 -6.43 -15.06 -8.14
CA SER A 178 -7.03 -16.37 -7.89
C SER A 178 -5.94 -17.37 -7.51
N ALA A 179 -6.29 -18.38 -6.71
CA ALA A 179 -5.41 -19.47 -6.34
C ALA A 179 -6.19 -20.81 -6.40
N SER A 180 -5.49 -21.88 -6.70
CA SER A 180 -6.06 -23.23 -6.79
C SER A 180 -5.06 -24.28 -6.31
#